data_dabfafae0a0638a526b9a040e308a88b
#
_entry.id   dabfafae0a0638a526b9a040e308a88b
#
_cell.length_a   1.000
_cell.length_b   1.000
_cell.length_c   1.000
_cell.angle_alpha   90.00
_cell.angle_beta   90.00
_cell.angle_gamma   90.00
#
_symmetry.space_group_name_H-M   'P 1'
#
loop_
_entity.id
_entity.type
_entity.pdbx_description
1 polymer ?
#
loop_
_entity_poly.entity_id
_entity_poly.type
_entity_poly.pdbx_seq_one_letter_code
_entity_poly.pdbx_strand_id
1 'polypeptide(L)'
;LGDAERLEVADASVDVVTVAFGVRNFGDLGAGLREIARVLKPGGKVVILEFSTPRNPLFRRVYGLYSHRLLPAIGGMISKDRKAYEYLPASVDEFPAPECFMAMMREAGFKDCRARSQSLGIAQIYTGEK
;
A
#
# COMPACT_ATOMS: atom_id res chain seq x y z
N LEU A 1 -3.83 17.76 -8.79
CA LEU A 1 -4.50 16.62 -8.15
C LEU A 1 -4.82 15.61 -9.24
N GLY A 2 -4.34 14.37 -9.12
CA GLY A 2 -4.56 13.30 -10.09
C GLY A 2 -5.28 12.12 -9.46
N ASP A 3 -5.96 11.36 -10.32
CA ASP A 3 -6.54 10.08 -9.96
C ASP A 3 -5.51 8.98 -10.28
N ALA A 4 -5.19 8.14 -9.29
CA ALA A 4 -4.23 7.05 -9.47
C ALA A 4 -4.73 5.96 -10.45
N GLU A 5 -6.03 5.90 -10.66
CA GLU A 5 -6.65 4.99 -11.62
C GLU A 5 -6.70 5.58 -13.04
N ARG A 6 -6.35 6.87 -13.17
CA ARG A 6 -6.30 7.58 -14.46
C ARG A 6 -5.25 8.69 -14.42
N LEU A 7 -4.00 8.33 -14.61
CA LEU A 7 -2.89 9.26 -14.60
C LEU A 7 -2.82 10.08 -15.90
N GLU A 8 -2.68 11.40 -15.79
CA GLU A 8 -2.43 12.27 -16.93
C GLU A 8 -0.95 12.21 -17.37
N VAL A 9 -0.47 11.00 -17.60
CA VAL A 9 0.92 10.70 -17.99
C VAL A 9 0.87 9.78 -19.21
N ALA A 10 1.72 10.05 -20.19
CA ALA A 10 1.78 9.26 -21.44
C ALA A 10 2.20 7.81 -21.16
N ASP A 11 1.77 6.90 -22.03
CA ASP A 11 2.16 5.49 -22.00
C ASP A 11 3.68 5.36 -22.12
N ALA A 12 4.25 4.41 -21.40
CA ALA A 12 5.66 4.05 -21.49
C ALA A 12 6.62 5.29 -21.47
N SER A 13 6.35 6.24 -20.57
CA SER A 13 7.07 7.51 -20.51
C SER A 13 7.97 7.66 -19.29
N VAL A 14 7.79 6.84 -18.25
CA VAL A 14 8.58 6.94 -17.01
C VAL A 14 9.36 5.67 -16.73
N ASP A 15 10.51 5.83 -16.07
CA ASP A 15 11.41 4.73 -15.75
C ASP A 15 11.08 4.06 -14.42
N VAL A 16 10.60 4.85 -13.46
CA VAL A 16 10.28 4.38 -12.12
C VAL A 16 9.00 5.07 -11.61
N VAL A 17 8.15 4.31 -10.95
CA VAL A 17 7.02 4.84 -10.16
C VAL A 17 7.22 4.44 -8.70
N THR A 18 7.08 5.39 -7.80
CA THR A 18 7.13 5.15 -6.36
C THR A 18 5.84 5.60 -5.70
N VAL A 19 5.31 4.78 -4.81
CA VAL A 19 4.12 5.11 -4.03
C VAL A 19 4.39 4.80 -2.56
N ALA A 20 4.22 5.78 -1.69
CA ALA A 20 4.39 5.57 -0.26
C ALA A 20 3.07 5.86 0.46
N PHE A 21 2.55 4.86 1.17
CA PHE A 21 1.35 4.94 2.02
C PHE A 21 0.08 5.46 1.32
N GLY A 22 -0.02 5.22 0.01
CA GLY A 22 -1.12 5.73 -0.81
C GLY A 22 -1.97 4.66 -1.50
N VAL A 23 -1.39 3.50 -1.78
CA VAL A 23 -2.05 2.46 -2.59
C VAL A 23 -3.31 1.91 -1.92
N ARG A 24 -3.34 1.83 -0.59
CA ARG A 24 -4.54 1.39 0.15
C ARG A 24 -5.75 2.31 -0.05
N ASN A 25 -5.54 3.53 -0.53
CA ASN A 25 -6.60 4.51 -0.79
C ASN A 25 -7.12 4.46 -2.24
N PHE A 26 -6.60 3.59 -3.09
CA PHE A 26 -7.13 3.42 -4.44
C PHE A 26 -8.53 2.83 -4.37
N GLY A 27 -9.47 3.38 -5.12
CA GLY A 27 -10.84 2.86 -5.21
C GLY A 27 -10.87 1.47 -5.86
N ASP A 28 -10.14 1.31 -6.95
CA ASP A 28 -9.87 0.01 -7.61
C ASP A 28 -8.37 -0.22 -7.65
N LEU A 29 -7.89 -1.10 -6.79
CA LEU A 29 -6.47 -1.42 -6.66
C LEU A 29 -5.89 -2.01 -7.95
N GLY A 30 -6.62 -2.90 -8.61
CA GLY A 30 -6.21 -3.48 -9.89
C GLY A 30 -6.11 -2.44 -10.99
N ALA A 31 -7.07 -1.51 -11.07
CA ALA A 31 -7.04 -0.41 -12.03
C ALA A 31 -5.83 0.51 -11.80
N GLY A 32 -5.55 0.86 -10.55
CA GLY A 32 -4.39 1.67 -10.20
C GLY A 32 -3.07 0.98 -10.57
N LEU A 33 -2.94 -0.30 -10.31
CA LEU A 33 -1.75 -1.08 -10.68
C LEU A 33 -1.57 -1.17 -12.20
N ARG A 34 -2.66 -1.37 -12.95
CA ARG A 34 -2.60 -1.37 -14.43
C ARG A 34 -2.19 0.00 -14.98
N GLU A 35 -2.65 1.06 -14.34
CA GLU A 35 -2.31 2.42 -14.73
C GLU A 35 -0.83 2.73 -14.47
N ILE A 36 -0.29 2.28 -13.34
CA ILE A 36 1.16 2.34 -13.07
C ILE A 36 1.95 1.57 -14.13
N ALA A 37 1.49 0.37 -14.49
CA ALA A 37 2.13 -0.42 -15.53
C ALA A 37 2.07 0.27 -16.91
N ARG A 38 0.96 0.95 -17.22
CA ARG A 38 0.80 1.68 -18.49
C ARG A 38 1.85 2.78 -18.67
N VAL A 39 2.06 3.58 -17.64
CA VAL A 39 2.99 4.74 -17.71
C VAL A 39 4.46 4.33 -17.66
N LEU A 40 4.77 3.17 -17.10
CA LEU A 40 6.14 2.65 -17.06
C LEU A 40 6.62 2.19 -18.44
N LYS A 41 7.86 2.53 -18.75
CA LYS A 41 8.54 1.95 -19.91
C LYS A 41 8.77 0.45 -19.71
N PRO A 42 8.92 -0.33 -20.82
CA PRO A 42 9.40 -1.72 -20.72
C PRO A 42 10.71 -1.78 -19.91
N GLY A 43 10.79 -2.65 -18.91
CA GLY A 43 11.91 -2.71 -17.97
C GLY A 43 11.84 -1.69 -16.83
N GLY A 44 10.85 -0.81 -16.83
CA GLY A 44 10.62 0.15 -15.75
C GLY A 44 10.20 -0.54 -14.45
N LYS A 45 10.43 0.13 -13.33
CA LYS A 45 10.22 -0.45 -11.99
C LYS A 45 9.17 0.29 -11.20
N VAL A 46 8.39 -0.47 -10.42
CA VAL A 46 7.52 0.08 -9.39
C VAL A 46 8.07 -0.24 -8.01
N VAL A 47 8.00 0.71 -7.10
CA VAL A 47 8.33 0.54 -5.68
C VAL A 47 7.18 1.08 -4.85
N ILE A 48 6.56 0.22 -4.06
CA ILE A 48 5.42 0.57 -3.23
C ILE A 48 5.76 0.29 -1.78
N LEU A 49 5.68 1.31 -0.94
CA LEU A 49 5.76 1.18 0.51
C LEU A 49 4.35 1.34 1.09
N GLU A 50 3.88 0.33 1.80
CA GLU A 50 2.55 0.35 2.39
C GLU A 50 2.54 -0.31 3.78
N PHE A 51 1.60 0.09 4.61
CA PHE A 51 1.36 -0.57 5.89
C PHE A 51 0.81 -1.98 5.70
N SER A 52 1.15 -2.85 6.63
CA SER A 52 0.63 -4.22 6.67
C SER A 52 0.38 -4.67 8.11
N THR A 53 -0.36 -5.77 8.26
CA THR A 53 -0.59 -6.37 9.57
C THR A 53 0.53 -7.37 9.89
N PRO A 54 1.15 -7.29 11.08
CA PRO A 54 2.20 -8.24 11.49
C PRO A 54 1.70 -9.70 11.46
N ARG A 55 2.57 -10.62 11.03
CA ARG A 55 2.24 -12.06 10.95
C ARG A 55 2.37 -12.80 12.27
N ASN A 56 3.27 -12.37 13.15
CA ASN A 56 3.46 -12.98 14.47
C ASN A 56 2.18 -12.82 15.31
N PRO A 57 1.55 -13.90 15.80
CA PRO A 57 0.26 -13.81 16.50
C PRO A 57 0.29 -12.94 17.76
N LEU A 58 1.37 -13.02 18.54
CA LEU A 58 1.55 -12.19 19.74
C LEU A 58 1.73 -10.73 19.39
N PHE A 59 2.62 -10.44 18.46
CA PHE A 59 2.91 -9.10 18.00
C PHE A 59 1.71 -8.46 17.29
N ARG A 60 0.97 -9.25 16.51
CA ARG A 60 -0.28 -8.85 15.87
C ARG A 60 -1.34 -8.45 16.88
N ARG A 61 -1.48 -9.19 17.99
CA ARG A 61 -2.42 -8.86 19.08
C ARG A 61 -2.07 -7.54 19.75
N VAL A 62 -0.80 -7.33 20.10
CA VAL A 62 -0.32 -6.09 20.71
C VAL A 62 -0.48 -4.90 19.76
N TYR A 63 -0.11 -5.08 18.50
CA TYR A 63 -0.27 -4.07 17.46
C TYR A 63 -1.75 -3.72 17.22
N GLY A 64 -2.63 -4.70 17.19
CA GLY A 64 -4.07 -4.50 17.06
C GLY A 64 -4.66 -3.69 18.22
N LEU A 65 -4.27 -3.99 19.45
CA LEU A 65 -4.68 -3.22 20.63
C LEU A 65 -4.20 -1.76 20.55
N TYR A 66 -2.95 -1.56 20.16
CA TYR A 66 -2.38 -0.22 19.98
C TYR A 66 -3.11 0.56 18.87
N SER A 67 -3.24 -0.01 17.69
CA SER A 67 -3.76 0.69 16.52
C SER A 67 -5.27 0.95 16.59
N HIS A 68 -6.05 0.03 17.14
CA HIS A 68 -7.51 0.14 17.19
C HIS A 68 -8.06 0.83 18.42
N ARG A 69 -7.33 0.85 19.52
CA ARG A 69 -7.80 1.44 20.79
C ARG A 69 -6.96 2.62 21.26
N LEU A 70 -5.65 2.43 21.36
CA LEU A 70 -4.77 3.43 21.96
C LEU A 70 -4.52 4.60 20.99
N LEU A 71 -4.20 4.34 19.73
CA LEU A 71 -3.90 5.35 18.73
C LEU A 71 -5.08 6.31 18.45
N PRO A 72 -6.32 5.84 18.23
CA PRO A 72 -7.49 6.71 18.09
C PRO A 72 -7.76 7.56 19.33
N ALA A 73 -7.61 6.99 20.54
CA ALA A 73 -7.82 7.70 21.80
C ALA A 73 -6.82 8.84 21.97
N ILE A 74 -5.52 8.57 21.78
CA ILE A 74 -4.45 9.58 21.87
C ILE A 74 -4.61 10.62 20.76
N GLY A 75 -4.85 10.19 19.53
CA GLY A 75 -5.04 11.09 18.41
C GLY A 75 -6.24 12.01 18.57
N GLY A 76 -7.35 11.50 19.08
CA GLY A 76 -8.54 12.29 19.40
C GLY A 76 -8.30 13.33 20.50
N MET A 77 -7.43 13.04 21.46
CA MET A 77 -7.05 13.99 22.53
C MET A 77 -6.13 15.11 22.03
N ILE A 78 -5.23 14.81 21.10
CA ILE A 78 -4.20 15.75 20.62
C ILE A 78 -4.71 16.59 19.45
N SER A 79 -5.27 15.95 18.44
CA SER A 79 -5.63 16.61 17.18
C SER A 79 -7.12 16.93 17.03
N LYS A 80 -7.98 16.44 17.93
CA LYS A 80 -9.45 16.51 17.83
C LYS A 80 -10.04 15.83 16.58
N ASP A 81 -9.23 15.15 15.79
CA ASP A 81 -9.65 14.39 14.59
C ASP A 81 -9.54 12.89 14.84
N ARG A 82 -10.45 12.39 15.64
CA ARG A 82 -10.55 10.96 15.96
C ARG A 82 -10.80 10.09 14.73
N LYS A 83 -11.57 10.59 13.76
CA LYS A 83 -11.95 9.84 12.55
C LYS A 83 -10.74 9.48 11.69
N ALA A 84 -9.78 10.38 11.53
CA ALA A 84 -8.55 10.10 10.79
C ALA A 84 -7.73 8.97 11.41
N TYR A 85 -7.64 8.93 12.74
CA TYR A 85 -6.92 7.89 13.47
C TYR A 85 -7.66 6.55 13.54
N GLU A 86 -8.98 6.54 13.37
CA GLU A 86 -9.78 5.31 13.22
C GLU A 86 -9.69 4.75 11.80
N TYR A 87 -9.64 5.62 10.80
CA TYR A 87 -9.55 5.24 9.38
C TYR A 87 -8.25 4.50 9.04
N LEU A 88 -7.12 4.95 9.58
CA LEU A 88 -5.82 4.37 9.25
C LEU A 88 -5.74 2.87 9.57
N PRO A 89 -6.01 2.39 10.80
CA PRO A 89 -5.98 0.94 11.07
C PRO A 89 -7.01 0.16 10.28
N ALA A 90 -8.21 0.69 10.07
CA ALA A 90 -9.24 0.03 9.28
C ALA A 90 -8.80 -0.16 7.81
N SER A 91 -8.24 0.86 7.19
CA SER A 91 -7.75 0.77 5.80
C SER A 91 -6.56 -0.17 5.66
N VAL A 92 -5.70 -0.29 6.67
CA VAL A 92 -4.59 -1.27 6.70
C VAL A 92 -5.12 -2.69 6.81
N ASP A 93 -6.12 -2.93 7.65
CA ASP A 93 -6.71 -4.27 7.83
C ASP A 93 -7.46 -4.76 6.57
N GLU A 94 -8.05 -3.85 5.80
CA GLU A 94 -8.72 -4.16 4.54
C GLU A 94 -7.74 -4.40 3.38
N PHE A 95 -6.49 -3.97 3.51
CA PHE A 95 -5.49 -4.12 2.47
C PHE A 95 -5.08 -5.59 2.30
N PRO A 96 -4.90 -6.08 1.05
CA PRO A 96 -4.54 -7.47 0.79
C PRO A 96 -3.26 -7.90 1.51
N ALA A 97 -3.19 -9.18 1.91
CA ALA A 97 -1.94 -9.77 2.39
C ALA A 97 -0.83 -9.68 1.30
N PRO A 98 0.46 -9.68 1.68
CA PRO A 98 1.54 -9.51 0.72
C PRO A 98 1.49 -10.46 -0.48
N GLU A 99 1.15 -11.72 -0.27
CA GLU A 99 1.03 -12.72 -1.34
C GLU A 99 -0.10 -12.38 -2.33
N CYS A 100 -1.24 -11.94 -1.79
CA CYS A 100 -2.39 -11.53 -2.60
C CYS A 100 -2.08 -10.25 -3.39
N PHE A 101 -1.44 -9.29 -2.76
CA PHE A 101 -1.04 -8.05 -3.43
C PHE A 101 -0.02 -8.30 -4.55
N MET A 102 0.98 -9.15 -4.32
CA MET A 102 1.92 -9.55 -5.36
C MET A 102 1.23 -10.27 -6.53
N ALA A 103 0.23 -11.11 -6.25
CA ALA A 103 -0.58 -11.73 -7.31
C ALA A 103 -1.32 -10.67 -8.14
N MET A 104 -1.87 -9.65 -7.51
CA MET A 104 -2.50 -8.52 -8.21
C MET A 104 -1.49 -7.74 -9.07
N MET A 105 -0.27 -7.55 -8.58
CA MET A 105 0.82 -6.93 -9.35
C MET A 105 1.14 -7.75 -10.62
N ARG A 106 1.23 -9.08 -10.50
CA ARG A 106 1.47 -9.96 -11.65
C ARG A 106 0.33 -9.90 -12.66
N GLU A 107 -0.91 -9.88 -12.21
CA GLU A 107 -2.08 -9.72 -13.09
C GLU A 107 -2.07 -8.37 -13.82
N ALA A 108 -1.53 -7.32 -13.20
CA ALA A 108 -1.36 -6.01 -13.82
C ALA A 108 -0.22 -5.96 -14.86
N GLY A 109 0.60 -7.02 -14.95
CA GLY A 109 1.68 -7.15 -15.92
C GLY A 109 3.09 -7.00 -15.36
N PHE A 110 3.26 -6.93 -14.04
CA PHE A 110 4.58 -6.87 -13.41
C PHE A 110 5.22 -8.25 -13.30
N LYS A 111 6.55 -8.29 -13.49
CA LYS A 111 7.43 -9.44 -13.29
C LYS A 111 8.33 -9.21 -12.08
N ASP A 112 8.97 -10.27 -11.60
CA ASP A 112 9.92 -10.23 -10.47
C ASP A 112 9.35 -9.50 -9.26
N CYS A 113 8.05 -9.74 -8.98
CA CYS A 113 7.37 -9.14 -7.85
C CYS A 113 7.94 -9.68 -6.54
N ARG A 114 8.36 -8.78 -5.67
CA ARG A 114 8.92 -9.10 -4.36
C ARG A 114 8.26 -8.27 -3.29
N ALA A 115 8.17 -8.83 -2.08
CA ALA A 115 7.74 -8.13 -0.88
C ALA A 115 8.81 -8.28 0.20
N ARG A 116 9.18 -7.16 0.81
CA ARG A 116 10.16 -7.13 1.89
C ARG A 116 9.54 -6.48 3.12
N SER A 117 9.46 -7.25 4.19
CA SER A 117 8.97 -6.78 5.49
C SER A 117 9.90 -5.74 6.11
N GLN A 118 9.29 -4.71 6.67
CA GLN A 118 9.96 -3.68 7.46
C GLN A 118 9.29 -3.57 8.83
N SER A 119 10.06 -3.16 9.85
CA SER A 119 9.53 -2.90 11.18
C SER A 119 8.66 -4.05 11.72
N LEU A 120 9.18 -5.28 11.70
CA LEU A 120 8.51 -6.49 12.18
C LEU A 120 7.18 -6.81 11.48
N GLY A 121 7.01 -6.37 10.23
CA GLY A 121 5.82 -6.62 9.44
C GLY A 121 4.75 -5.52 9.50
N ILE A 122 5.03 -4.41 10.17
CA ILE A 122 4.14 -3.22 10.19
C ILE A 122 4.08 -2.56 8.82
N ALA A 123 5.15 -2.64 8.05
CA ALA A 123 5.22 -2.13 6.69
C ALA A 123 5.82 -3.16 5.74
N GLN A 124 5.48 -3.05 4.47
CA GLN A 124 6.02 -3.86 3.38
C GLN A 124 6.51 -2.96 2.27
N ILE A 125 7.64 -3.32 1.67
CA ILE A 125 8.10 -2.74 0.41
C ILE A 125 7.85 -3.77 -0.68
N TYR A 126 7.03 -3.39 -1.64
CA TYR A 126 6.77 -4.20 -2.83
C TYR A 126 7.54 -3.64 -4.01
N THR A 127 8.15 -4.51 -4.78
CA THR A 127 8.86 -4.14 -6.00
C THR A 127 8.41 -5.02 -7.14
N GLY A 128 8.35 -4.45 -8.33
CA GLY A 128 8.03 -5.18 -9.55
C GLY A 128 8.68 -4.49 -10.76
N GLU A 129 8.77 -5.22 -11.85
CA GLU A 129 9.34 -4.76 -13.13
C GLU A 129 8.33 -5.00 -14.25
N LYS A 130 8.18 -4.00 -15.11
CA LYS A 130 7.32 -4.12 -16.29
C LYS A 130 7.96 -4.95 -17.40
#